data_cddbfeab8ca5b26e3e1ee6c3e95f5f16
#
_entry.id   cddbfeab8ca5b26e3e1ee6c3e95f5f16
#
_cell.length_a   1.000
_cell.length_b   1.000
_cell.length_c   1.000
_cell.angle_alpha   90.00
_cell.angle_beta   90.00
_cell.angle_gamma   90.00
#
_symmetry.space_group_name_H-M   'P 1'
#
loop_
_entity.id
_entity.type
_entity.pdbx_description
1 polymer ?
#
loop_
_entity_poly.entity_id
_entity_poly.type
_entity_poly.pdbx_seq_one_letter_code
_entity_poly.pdbx_strand_id
1 'polypeptide(L)'
;MLVPLGDPGGTARVVTADDGRRFAVFPLADGFRVTDAACPHNGGELAEGRVDGRTVVCPSHWYRFDLDSGACATSPRFRLAVHPVLRVDGAWFADVGEKPPSLSWSERLRAHARYGSG
;
A
#
# COMPACT_ATOMS: atom_id res chain seq x y z
N MET A 1 3.84 -11.31 -7.39
CA MET A 1 5.17 -10.66 -7.44
C MET A 1 5.70 -10.47 -6.04
N LEU A 2 6.92 -10.88 -5.80
CA LEU A 2 7.57 -10.71 -4.51
C LEU A 2 8.50 -9.48 -4.57
N VAL A 3 8.32 -8.58 -3.60
CA VAL A 3 9.14 -7.37 -3.52
C VAL A 3 10.07 -7.51 -2.31
N PRO A 4 11.40 -7.46 -2.50
CA PRO A 4 12.31 -7.57 -1.37
C PRO A 4 12.20 -6.33 -0.46
N LEU A 5 12.18 -6.58 0.85
CA LEU A 5 12.00 -5.54 1.84
C LEU A 5 13.32 -5.06 2.45
N GLY A 6 14.39 -5.80 2.22
CA GLY A 6 15.68 -5.49 2.80
C GLY A 6 15.76 -5.82 4.28
N ASP A 7 16.70 -5.22 4.99
CA ASP A 7 16.90 -5.46 6.40
C ASP A 7 15.83 -4.79 7.25
N PRO A 8 15.50 -5.37 8.42
CA PRO A 8 14.54 -4.76 9.34
C PRO A 8 15.14 -3.52 10.00
N GLY A 9 15.00 -2.37 9.33
CA GLY A 9 15.34 -1.09 9.93
C GLY A 9 14.26 -0.64 10.89
N GLY A 10 14.59 0.28 11.81
CA GLY A 10 13.66 0.73 12.82
C GLY A 10 12.62 1.74 12.36
N THR A 11 12.68 2.21 11.12
CA THR A 11 11.78 3.27 10.63
C THR A 11 11.03 2.83 9.39
N ALA A 12 9.86 3.43 9.19
CA ALA A 12 9.06 3.21 7.99
C ALA A 12 9.82 3.72 6.76
N ARG A 13 9.65 3.02 5.64
CA ARG A 13 10.32 3.39 4.39
C ARG A 13 9.46 2.98 3.20
N VAL A 14 9.86 3.44 2.03
CA VAL A 14 9.20 3.10 0.77
C VAL A 14 10.09 2.16 -0.02
N VAL A 15 9.51 1.12 -0.58
CA VAL A 15 10.17 0.25 -1.56
C VAL A 15 9.42 0.36 -2.88
N THR A 16 10.16 0.24 -3.99
CA THR A 16 9.58 0.33 -5.32
C THR A 16 9.73 -1.03 -6.00
N ALA A 17 8.63 -1.55 -6.51
CA ALA A 17 8.62 -2.80 -7.26
C ALA A 17 9.16 -2.57 -8.67
N ASP A 18 9.55 -3.67 -9.34
CA ASP A 18 10.08 -3.61 -10.70
C ASP A 18 9.09 -3.02 -11.71
N ASP A 19 7.80 -3.12 -11.42
CA ASP A 19 6.74 -2.56 -12.26
C ASP A 19 6.43 -1.08 -11.96
N GLY A 20 7.20 -0.46 -11.08
CA GLY A 20 7.04 0.95 -10.73
C GLY A 20 6.10 1.25 -9.58
N ARG A 21 5.41 0.26 -9.04
CA ARG A 21 4.54 0.48 -7.89
C ARG A 21 5.38 0.75 -6.65
N ARG A 22 4.86 1.62 -5.78
CA ARG A 22 5.51 1.99 -4.53
C ARG A 22 4.72 1.45 -3.34
N PHE A 23 5.44 0.95 -2.36
CA PHE A 23 4.83 0.37 -1.15
C PHE A 23 5.50 0.93 0.09
N ALA A 24 4.71 1.16 1.14
CA ALA A 24 5.23 1.58 2.43
C ALA A 24 5.49 0.34 3.28
N VAL A 25 6.65 0.32 3.93
CA VAL A 25 7.08 -0.78 4.80
C VAL A 25 7.16 -0.24 6.21
N PHE A 26 6.40 -0.86 7.12
CA PHE A 26 6.34 -0.45 8.52
C PHE A 26 6.90 -1.56 9.41
N PRO A 27 8.05 -1.35 10.05
CA PRO A 27 8.57 -2.30 11.02
C PRO A 27 7.73 -2.26 12.30
N LEU A 28 7.26 -3.42 12.72
CA LEU A 28 6.55 -3.58 13.98
C LEU A 28 7.29 -4.58 14.87
N ALA A 29 6.86 -4.70 16.11
CA ALA A 29 7.53 -5.59 17.06
C ALA A 29 7.51 -7.05 16.61
N ASP A 30 6.50 -7.47 15.87
CA ASP A 30 6.33 -8.84 15.40
C ASP A 30 6.67 -9.04 13.92
N GLY A 31 7.35 -8.08 13.30
CA GLY A 31 7.75 -8.18 11.90
C GLY A 31 7.38 -6.95 11.10
N PHE A 32 7.21 -7.13 9.79
CA PHE A 32 6.87 -6.02 8.89
C PHE A 32 5.39 -6.00 8.57
N ARG A 33 4.91 -4.80 8.26
CA ARG A 33 3.63 -4.63 7.56
C ARG A 33 3.90 -3.83 6.30
N VAL A 34 3.27 -4.21 5.19
CA VAL A 34 3.47 -3.57 3.89
C VAL A 34 2.11 -3.13 3.36
N THR A 35 2.04 -1.87 2.97
CA THR A 35 0.82 -1.27 2.41
C THR A 35 1.15 -0.55 1.12
N ASP A 36 0.12 -0.12 0.40
CA ASP A 36 0.35 0.85 -0.67
C ASP A 36 0.99 2.10 -0.08
N ALA A 37 1.88 2.75 -0.82
CA ALA A 37 2.59 3.92 -0.33
C ALA A 37 1.69 5.14 -0.19
N ALA A 38 0.68 5.25 -1.03
CA ALA A 38 -0.22 6.40 -1.06
C ALA A 38 -1.43 6.19 -0.15
N CYS A 39 -1.77 7.23 0.60
CA CYS A 39 -2.99 7.23 1.40
C CYS A 39 -4.21 7.17 0.47
N PRO A 40 -5.14 6.21 0.65
CA PRO A 40 -6.32 6.10 -0.22
C PRO A 40 -7.25 7.31 -0.13
N HIS A 41 -7.09 8.13 0.89
CA HIS A 41 -7.89 9.34 1.07
C HIS A 41 -7.42 10.46 0.13
N ASN A 42 -6.12 10.74 0.05
CA ASN A 42 -5.62 11.89 -0.71
C ASN A 42 -4.25 11.70 -1.37
N GLY A 43 -3.74 10.49 -1.37
CA GLY A 43 -2.43 10.21 -1.97
C GLY A 43 -1.22 10.62 -1.13
N GLY A 44 -1.43 11.01 0.13
CA GLY A 44 -0.32 11.37 1.02
C GLY A 44 0.65 10.21 1.25
N GLU A 45 1.89 10.54 1.57
CA GLU A 45 2.94 9.54 1.80
C GLU A 45 2.79 8.89 3.17
N LEU A 46 2.26 7.68 3.21
CA LEU A 46 2.01 6.98 4.48
C LEU A 46 3.29 6.67 5.24
N ALA A 47 4.40 6.43 4.55
CA ALA A 47 5.67 6.16 5.23
C ALA A 47 6.19 7.35 6.03
N GLU A 48 5.71 8.55 5.75
CA GLU A 48 6.03 9.76 6.52
C GLU A 48 5.06 9.98 7.68
N GLY A 49 4.01 9.16 7.78
CA GLY A 49 3.05 9.23 8.85
C GLY A 49 3.59 8.67 10.16
N ARG A 50 2.84 8.90 11.23
CA ARG A 50 3.21 8.38 12.55
C ARG A 50 2.61 7.01 12.74
N VAL A 51 3.44 6.07 13.19
CA VAL A 51 2.98 4.74 13.58
C VAL A 51 2.71 4.74 15.08
N ASP A 52 1.51 4.34 15.44
CA ASP A 52 1.07 4.24 16.83
C ASP A 52 0.55 2.82 17.06
N GLY A 53 1.37 1.99 17.70
CA GLY A 53 1.07 0.57 17.83
C GLY A 53 0.95 -0.12 16.48
N ARG A 54 -0.24 -0.55 16.12
CA ARG A 54 -0.51 -1.23 14.85
C ARG A 54 -1.31 -0.35 13.89
N THR A 55 -1.25 0.95 14.07
CA THR A 55 -1.99 1.93 13.28
C THR A 55 -1.02 2.95 12.69
N VAL A 56 -1.23 3.34 11.44
CA VAL A 56 -0.52 4.46 10.83
C VAL A 56 -1.46 5.65 10.70
N VAL A 57 -0.93 6.84 11.03
CA VAL A 57 -1.67 8.10 10.90
C VAL A 57 -1.17 8.83 9.67
N CYS A 58 -2.07 9.07 8.70
CA CYS A 58 -1.71 9.80 7.50
C CYS A 58 -1.29 11.24 7.85
N PRO A 59 -0.14 11.73 7.33
CA PRO A 59 0.34 13.06 7.72
C PRO A 59 -0.51 14.21 7.19
N SER A 60 -1.35 13.97 6.17
CA SER A 60 -2.10 15.05 5.54
C SER A 60 -3.36 15.45 6.29
N HIS A 61 -4.16 14.47 6.72
CA HIS A 61 -5.45 14.76 7.36
C HIS A 61 -5.72 13.90 8.60
N TRP A 62 -4.66 13.30 9.15
CA TRP A 62 -4.75 12.54 10.39
C TRP A 62 -5.66 11.30 10.31
N TYR A 63 -5.90 10.77 9.11
CA TYR A 63 -6.65 9.53 8.95
C TYR A 63 -5.83 8.38 9.49
N ARG A 64 -6.51 7.49 10.22
CA ARG A 64 -5.88 6.35 10.88
C ARG A 64 -6.24 5.07 10.15
N PHE A 65 -5.23 4.28 9.83
CA PHE A 65 -5.40 3.00 9.16
C PHE A 65 -4.77 1.88 9.98
N ASP A 66 -5.53 0.81 10.16
CA ASP A 66 -5.02 -0.40 10.81
C ASP A 66 -4.04 -1.10 9.87
N LEU A 67 -2.83 -1.40 10.36
CA LEU A 67 -1.78 -2.01 9.55
C LEU A 67 -1.99 -3.50 9.30
N ASP A 68 -2.87 -4.16 10.05
CA ASP A 68 -3.19 -5.56 9.81
C ASP A 68 -4.33 -5.72 8.80
N SER A 69 -5.39 -4.94 8.95
CA SER A 69 -6.59 -5.07 8.12
C SER A 69 -6.71 -4.04 7.01
N GLY A 70 -6.04 -2.89 7.16
CA GLY A 70 -6.20 -1.77 6.25
C GLY A 70 -7.45 -0.94 6.51
N ALA A 71 -8.22 -1.28 7.53
CA ALA A 71 -9.45 -0.54 7.82
C ALA A 71 -9.13 0.87 8.31
N CYS A 72 -9.89 1.84 7.83
CA CYS A 72 -9.76 3.22 8.27
C CYS A 72 -10.65 3.46 9.48
N ALA A 73 -10.03 3.80 10.61
CA ALA A 73 -10.77 4.10 11.84
C ALA A 73 -11.50 5.43 11.77
N THR A 74 -11.04 6.33 10.92
CA THR A 74 -11.59 7.68 10.79
C THR A 74 -12.81 7.71 9.86
N SER A 75 -12.79 6.92 8.80
CA SER A 75 -13.89 6.87 7.83
C SER A 75 -13.99 5.49 7.19
N PRO A 76 -15.18 4.85 7.21
CA PRO A 76 -15.33 3.53 6.58
C PRO A 76 -15.28 3.58 5.04
N ARG A 77 -15.25 4.77 4.45
CA ARG A 77 -15.19 4.95 3.00
C ARG A 77 -13.84 4.56 2.41
N PHE A 78 -12.79 4.58 3.22
CA PHE A 78 -11.43 4.33 2.75
C PHE A 78 -10.89 3.04 3.34
N ARG A 79 -10.14 2.32 2.53
CA ARG A 79 -9.46 1.12 2.97
C ARG A 79 -8.07 1.10 2.34
N LEU A 80 -7.08 0.90 3.19
CA LEU A 80 -5.69 0.80 2.77
C LEU A 80 -5.41 -0.64 2.34
N ALA A 81 -4.77 -0.82 1.19
CA ALA A 81 -4.34 -2.14 0.77
C ALA A 81 -3.15 -2.58 1.61
N VAL A 82 -3.29 -3.73 2.29
CA VAL A 82 -2.23 -4.35 3.08
C VAL A 82 -1.81 -5.62 2.35
N HIS A 83 -0.51 -5.79 2.15
CA HIS A 83 0.03 -6.90 1.38
C HIS A 83 0.68 -7.93 2.30
N PRO A 84 0.52 -9.23 2.02
CA PRO A 84 1.15 -10.27 2.83
C PRO A 84 2.67 -10.15 2.84
N VAL A 85 3.27 -10.45 3.99
CA VAL A 85 4.71 -10.47 4.16
C VAL A 85 5.14 -11.89 4.43
N LEU A 86 6.20 -12.34 3.75
CA LEU A 86 6.74 -13.67 3.95
C LEU A 86 8.26 -13.62 4.05
N ARG A 87 8.80 -14.68 4.63
CA ARG A 87 10.23 -14.81 4.82
C ARG A 87 10.71 -16.03 4.05
N VAL A 88 11.68 -15.84 3.16
CA VAL A 88 12.23 -16.90 2.33
C VAL A 88 13.75 -16.87 2.51
N ASP A 89 14.34 -17.98 2.97
CA ASP A 89 15.78 -18.12 3.18
C ASP A 89 16.37 -16.98 4.03
N GLY A 90 15.62 -16.54 5.02
CA GLY A 90 16.06 -15.46 5.92
C GLY A 90 15.82 -14.06 5.39
N ALA A 91 15.38 -13.89 4.17
CA ALA A 91 15.07 -12.59 3.57
C ALA A 91 13.57 -12.31 3.62
N TRP A 92 13.22 -11.05 3.79
CA TRP A 92 11.83 -10.61 3.88
C TRP A 92 11.33 -10.11 2.54
N PHE A 93 10.11 -10.52 2.19
CA PHE A 93 9.45 -10.13 0.94
C PHE A 93 8.00 -9.77 1.20
N ALA A 94 7.44 -8.90 0.35
CA ALA A 94 6.01 -8.66 0.32
C ALA A 94 5.44 -9.29 -0.96
N ASP A 95 4.32 -9.97 -0.83
CA ASP A 95 3.59 -10.48 -1.99
C ASP A 95 2.53 -9.45 -2.36
N VAL A 96 2.83 -8.68 -3.39
CA VAL A 96 1.97 -7.55 -3.79
C VAL A 96 1.06 -7.89 -4.98
N GLY A 97 1.07 -9.17 -5.40
CA GLY A 97 0.30 -9.57 -6.58
C GLY A 97 0.82 -8.92 -7.85
N GLU A 98 0.10 -9.11 -8.94
CA GLU A 98 0.47 -8.53 -10.22
C GLU A 98 -0.11 -7.11 -10.34
N LYS A 99 0.63 -6.26 -11.05
CA LYS A 99 0.15 -4.92 -11.34
C LYS A 99 -1.09 -5.01 -12.24
N PRO A 100 -2.20 -4.36 -11.87
CA PRO A 100 -3.36 -4.32 -12.76
C PRO A 100 -3.00 -3.74 -14.11
N PRO A 101 -3.54 -4.28 -15.22
CA PRO A 101 -3.23 -3.75 -16.54
C PRO A 101 -3.68 -2.29 -16.65
N SER A 102 -2.78 -1.46 -17.22
CA SER A 102 -3.09 -0.07 -17.51
C SER A 102 -3.76 0.00 -18.86
N LEU A 103 -4.94 0.59 -18.92
CA LEU A 103 -5.62 0.83 -20.18
C LEU A 103 -5.04 2.06 -20.87
N SER A 104 -4.82 1.96 -22.19
CA SER A 104 -4.47 3.14 -22.99
C SER A 104 -5.68 4.08 -23.04
N TRP A 105 -5.46 5.32 -23.48
CA TRP A 105 -6.56 6.26 -23.67
C TRP A 105 -7.63 5.70 -24.60
N SER A 106 -7.22 5.05 -25.69
CA SER A 106 -8.15 4.45 -26.65
C SER A 106 -8.99 3.36 -26.00
N GLU A 107 -8.36 2.52 -25.19
CA GLU A 107 -9.04 1.44 -24.48
C GLU A 107 -10.01 1.99 -23.45
N ARG A 108 -9.61 3.04 -22.73
CA ARG A 108 -10.48 3.70 -21.76
C ARG A 108 -11.70 4.32 -22.40
N LEU A 109 -11.52 4.97 -23.55
CA LEU A 109 -12.63 5.55 -24.28
C LEU A 109 -13.59 4.48 -24.79
N ARG A 110 -13.06 3.37 -25.31
CA ARG A 110 -13.91 2.27 -25.76
C ARG A 110 -14.69 1.63 -24.63
N ALA A 111 -14.03 1.43 -23.49
CA ALA A 111 -14.70 0.87 -22.32
C ALA A 111 -15.80 1.81 -21.82
N HIS A 112 -15.53 3.11 -21.79
CA HIS A 112 -16.51 4.12 -21.37
C HIS A 112 -17.71 4.16 -22.32
N ALA A 113 -17.45 4.15 -23.63
CA ALA A 113 -18.51 4.15 -24.62
C ALA A 113 -19.40 2.90 -24.53
N ARG A 114 -18.77 1.74 -24.20
CA ARG A 114 -19.51 0.48 -24.04
C ARG A 114 -20.47 0.52 -22.87
N TYR A 115 -20.08 1.17 -21.79
CA TYR A 115 -20.90 1.20 -20.57
C TYR A 115 -21.66 2.50 -20.37
N GLY A 116 -21.19 3.58 -20.98
CA GLY A 116 -21.72 4.92 -20.76
C GLY A 116 -22.74 5.37 -21.79
N SER A 117 -22.79 4.73 -22.93
CA SER A 117 -23.72 5.11 -23.98
C SER A 117 -25.12 4.55 -23.77
N GLY A 118 -25.32 3.94 -22.68
CA GLY A 118 -26.63 3.47 -22.25
C GLY A 118 -27.49 2.95 -23.33
#